data_d62c46dafcdf38361a84a546a8834c73
#
_entry.id   d62c46dafcdf38361a84a546a8834c73
#
_cell.length_a   1.000
_cell.length_b   1.000
_cell.length_c   1.000
_cell.angle_alpha   90.00
_cell.angle_beta   90.00
_cell.angle_gamma   90.00
#
_symmetry.space_group_name_H-M   'P 1'
#
loop_
_entity.id
_entity.type
_entity.pdbx_description
1 polymer ?
#
loop_
_entity_poly.entity_id
_entity_poly.type
_entity_poly.pdbx_seq_one_letter_code
_entity_poly.pdbx_strand_id
1 'polypeptide(L)'
;MSILKNKVAVVTGAAVGLGRAYAEALAEAGVNLAVCDVRDEVMELPELLADDGVKVLTSQGDVSDPKHVKSVVDGACEYLGGIDILINNAGVWGASTADDDLDKSIADYESIVGTNLKGEYLFGRAVIPIMLAQARGGDIVNIATDHMVTCGTPDHVCPDLESCPWGESPRPTGGGDAMDLYDAAKWGLNGLLYAWAKSLAPHGIRVNAFCMGATDSWMLRSFHGHNPPQEEVDSWMRAEDNARVLIELLEEGPSGRNAQNINFCIGRPVALEAPNDHRYVRAEQVKVIS
;
A
#
# COMPACT_ATOMS: atom_id res chain seq x y z
N MET A 1 -15.11 -20.15 7.83
CA MET A 1 -13.70 -19.96 8.20
C MET A 1 -13.14 -18.96 7.20
N SER A 2 -12.39 -17.97 7.66
CA SER A 2 -11.71 -17.01 6.76
C SER A 2 -10.77 -17.74 5.79
N ILE A 3 -10.79 -17.33 4.52
CA ILE A 3 -9.86 -17.85 3.49
C ILE A 3 -8.42 -17.41 3.74
N LEU A 4 -8.22 -16.49 4.68
CA LEU A 4 -6.90 -15.92 5.03
C LEU A 4 -6.16 -16.77 6.07
N LYS A 5 -6.87 -17.63 6.81
CA LYS A 5 -6.27 -18.43 7.88
C LYS A 5 -5.08 -19.26 7.40
N ASN A 6 -3.96 -19.18 8.11
CA ASN A 6 -2.67 -19.82 7.82
C ASN A 6 -1.96 -19.33 6.54
N LYS A 7 -2.46 -18.29 5.87
CA LYS A 7 -1.69 -17.60 4.84
C LYS A 7 -0.49 -16.88 5.45
N VAL A 8 0.43 -16.45 4.62
CA VAL A 8 1.64 -15.71 5.00
C VAL A 8 1.63 -14.36 4.33
N ALA A 9 1.72 -13.30 5.12
CA ALA A 9 1.83 -11.93 4.63
C ALA A 9 3.18 -11.32 4.95
N VAL A 10 3.72 -10.57 3.99
CA VAL A 10 4.80 -9.60 4.22
C VAL A 10 4.19 -8.22 4.34
N VAL A 11 4.50 -7.48 5.41
CA VAL A 11 4.04 -6.10 5.62
C VAL A 11 5.25 -5.20 5.86
N THR A 12 5.43 -4.19 5.00
CA THR A 12 6.52 -3.22 5.14
C THR A 12 6.04 -1.95 5.87
N GLY A 13 6.93 -1.31 6.63
CA GLY A 13 6.57 -0.13 7.42
C GLY A 13 5.57 -0.47 8.55
N ALA A 14 5.79 -1.60 9.23
CA ALA A 14 4.83 -2.20 10.16
C ALA A 14 4.97 -1.76 11.62
N ALA A 15 5.96 -0.93 11.95
CA ALA A 15 6.19 -0.54 13.34
C ALA A 15 5.08 0.33 13.93
N VAL A 16 4.50 1.21 13.12
CA VAL A 16 3.53 2.21 13.57
C VAL A 16 2.46 2.49 12.51
N GLY A 17 1.38 3.17 12.91
CA GLY A 17 0.35 3.70 12.01
C GLY A 17 -0.35 2.63 11.17
N LEU A 18 -0.53 2.90 9.87
CA LEU A 18 -1.25 2.02 8.96
C LEU A 18 -0.64 0.62 8.87
N GLY A 19 0.69 0.53 8.72
CA GLY A 19 1.35 -0.78 8.60
C GLY A 19 1.16 -1.65 9.83
N ARG A 20 1.16 -1.04 11.01
CA ARG A 20 0.87 -1.73 12.27
C ARG A 20 -0.59 -2.20 12.32
N ALA A 21 -1.54 -1.33 11.97
CA ALA A 21 -2.95 -1.69 11.93
C ALA A 21 -3.22 -2.83 10.92
N TYR A 22 -2.53 -2.83 9.78
CA TYR A 22 -2.61 -3.94 8.82
C TYR A 22 -2.06 -5.24 9.39
N ALA A 23 -0.93 -5.20 10.10
CA ALA A 23 -0.34 -6.38 10.73
C ALA A 23 -1.27 -6.96 11.81
N GLU A 24 -1.85 -6.10 12.65
CA GLU A 24 -2.81 -6.48 13.68
C GLU A 24 -4.06 -7.14 13.07
N ALA A 25 -4.70 -6.52 12.09
CA ALA A 25 -5.89 -7.07 11.44
C ALA A 25 -5.62 -8.40 10.70
N LEU A 26 -4.44 -8.52 10.08
CA LEU A 26 -4.02 -9.77 9.44
C LEU A 26 -3.79 -10.89 10.47
N ALA A 27 -3.19 -10.57 11.62
CA ALA A 27 -3.00 -11.53 12.71
C ALA A 27 -4.34 -12.00 13.28
N GLU A 28 -5.29 -11.11 13.55
CA GLU A 28 -6.66 -11.43 13.97
C GLU A 28 -7.38 -12.34 12.96
N ALA A 29 -7.10 -12.16 11.64
CA ALA A 29 -7.62 -13.03 10.59
C ALA A 29 -6.89 -14.40 10.51
N GLY A 30 -5.88 -14.64 11.35
CA GLY A 30 -5.11 -15.88 11.40
C GLY A 30 -4.00 -15.99 10.36
N VAL A 31 -3.47 -14.86 9.86
CA VAL A 31 -2.38 -14.79 8.88
C VAL A 31 -1.05 -14.74 9.61
N ASN A 32 -0.08 -15.58 9.20
CA ASN A 32 1.29 -15.51 9.69
C ASN A 32 2.01 -14.32 9.05
N LEU A 33 2.88 -13.65 9.77
CA LEU A 33 3.44 -12.37 9.40
C LEU A 33 4.96 -12.37 9.28
N ALA A 34 5.49 -11.80 8.21
CA ALA A 34 6.84 -11.29 8.14
C ALA A 34 6.76 -9.76 8.02
N VAL A 35 7.21 -9.06 9.05
CA VAL A 35 7.06 -7.61 9.16
C VAL A 35 8.43 -6.93 9.21
N CYS A 36 8.55 -5.78 8.55
CA CYS A 36 9.78 -5.00 8.61
C CYS A 36 9.53 -3.49 8.71
N ASP A 37 10.47 -2.79 9.32
CA ASP A 37 10.48 -1.34 9.44
C ASP A 37 11.91 -0.86 9.71
N VAL A 38 12.22 0.41 9.47
CA VAL A 38 13.48 1.04 9.92
C VAL A 38 13.46 1.30 11.42
N ARG A 39 12.29 1.38 12.03
CA ARG A 39 12.06 1.64 13.43
C ARG A 39 12.15 0.35 14.24
N ASP A 40 12.70 0.44 15.43
CA ASP A 40 12.89 -0.70 16.33
C ASP A 40 11.59 -1.20 16.98
N GLU A 41 10.53 -0.37 17.03
CA GLU A 41 9.21 -0.80 17.53
C GLU A 41 8.62 -1.97 16.74
N VAL A 42 9.11 -2.26 15.53
CA VAL A 42 8.71 -3.47 14.78
C VAL A 42 9.06 -4.75 15.53
N MET A 43 10.08 -4.71 16.36
CA MET A 43 10.54 -5.87 17.15
C MET A 43 9.59 -6.25 18.30
N GLU A 44 8.63 -5.36 18.66
CA GLU A 44 7.63 -5.61 19.70
C GLU A 44 6.43 -6.42 19.18
N LEU A 45 6.22 -6.47 17.87
CA LEU A 45 5.03 -7.11 17.26
C LEU A 45 4.83 -8.58 17.64
N PRO A 46 5.85 -9.43 17.78
CA PRO A 46 5.63 -10.82 18.21
C PRO A 46 4.97 -10.94 19.58
N GLU A 47 5.31 -10.06 20.53
CA GLU A 47 4.71 -10.04 21.87
C GLU A 47 3.27 -9.47 21.82
N LEU A 48 3.08 -8.42 21.04
CA LEU A 48 1.77 -7.76 20.89
C LEU A 48 0.74 -8.66 20.21
N LEU A 49 1.16 -9.52 19.27
CA LEU A 49 0.30 -10.42 18.50
C LEU A 49 0.29 -11.87 19.01
N ALA A 50 0.86 -12.11 20.21
CA ALA A 50 1.00 -13.44 20.77
C ALA A 50 -0.36 -14.15 20.99
N ASP A 51 -1.40 -13.39 21.35
CA ASP A 51 -2.73 -13.92 21.64
C ASP A 51 -3.48 -14.38 20.38
N ASP A 52 -3.09 -13.93 19.21
CA ASP A 52 -3.68 -14.32 17.92
C ASP A 52 -3.26 -15.72 17.46
N GLY A 53 -2.25 -16.29 18.09
CA GLY A 53 -1.78 -17.65 17.81
C GLY A 53 -1.10 -17.79 16.42
N VAL A 54 -0.64 -16.70 15.84
CA VAL A 54 0.07 -16.65 14.56
C VAL A 54 1.58 -16.61 14.76
N LYS A 55 2.33 -16.98 13.72
CA LYS A 55 3.77 -16.81 13.71
C LYS A 55 4.14 -15.44 13.20
N VAL A 56 5.01 -14.73 13.90
CA VAL A 56 5.50 -13.41 13.50
C VAL A 56 7.02 -13.42 13.39
N LEU A 57 7.52 -13.07 12.20
CA LEU A 57 8.94 -12.81 11.93
C LEU A 57 9.12 -11.31 11.79
N THR A 58 10.03 -10.72 12.56
CA THR A 58 10.33 -9.29 12.52
C THR A 58 11.71 -9.03 11.94
N SER A 59 11.89 -7.92 11.26
CA SER A 59 13.20 -7.49 10.76
C SER A 59 13.28 -5.96 10.76
N GLN A 60 14.30 -5.42 11.41
CA GLN A 60 14.58 -4.00 11.35
C GLN A 60 15.52 -3.69 10.19
N GLY A 61 15.12 -2.74 9.31
CA GLY A 61 15.94 -2.29 8.19
C GLY A 61 15.19 -1.50 7.14
N ASP A 62 15.93 -1.03 6.15
CA ASP A 62 15.46 -0.15 5.10
C ASP A 62 14.94 -0.94 3.89
N VAL A 63 13.71 -0.65 3.45
CA VAL A 63 13.10 -1.26 2.26
C VAL A 63 13.82 -0.91 0.96
N SER A 64 14.61 0.15 0.94
CA SER A 64 15.41 0.55 -0.22
C SER A 64 16.74 -0.22 -0.34
N ASP A 65 17.14 -0.99 0.70
CA ASP A 65 18.31 -1.88 0.68
C ASP A 65 17.96 -3.28 0.14
N PRO A 66 18.47 -3.67 -1.05
CA PRO A 66 18.19 -4.98 -1.62
C PRO A 66 18.62 -6.16 -0.74
N LYS A 67 19.62 -5.98 0.12
CA LYS A 67 20.07 -7.03 1.03
C LYS A 67 19.08 -7.26 2.15
N HIS A 68 18.52 -6.17 2.70
CA HIS A 68 17.48 -6.25 3.70
C HIS A 68 16.21 -6.89 3.11
N VAL A 69 15.75 -6.44 1.93
CA VAL A 69 14.61 -7.04 1.22
C VAL A 69 14.79 -8.55 1.06
N LYS A 70 15.96 -8.97 0.57
CA LYS A 70 16.27 -10.40 0.40
C LYS A 70 16.20 -11.15 1.73
N SER A 71 16.75 -10.61 2.80
CA SER A 71 16.73 -11.22 4.13
C SER A 71 15.31 -11.42 4.67
N VAL A 72 14.45 -10.43 4.52
CA VAL A 72 13.02 -10.53 4.94
C VAL A 72 12.30 -11.62 4.16
N VAL A 73 12.47 -11.63 2.84
CA VAL A 73 11.76 -12.55 1.95
C VAL A 73 12.27 -14.00 2.12
N ASP A 74 13.57 -14.20 2.21
CA ASP A 74 14.16 -15.53 2.49
C ASP A 74 13.68 -16.03 3.86
N GLY A 75 13.73 -15.18 4.90
CA GLY A 75 13.27 -15.54 6.24
C GLY A 75 11.77 -15.89 6.28
N ALA A 76 10.92 -15.19 5.53
CA ALA A 76 9.50 -15.54 5.40
C ALA A 76 9.34 -16.94 4.79
N CYS A 77 10.07 -17.25 3.72
CA CYS A 77 10.02 -18.57 3.10
C CYS A 77 10.52 -19.68 4.03
N GLU A 78 11.64 -19.46 4.73
CA GLU A 78 12.28 -20.46 5.59
C GLU A 78 11.46 -20.71 6.87
N TYR A 79 10.95 -19.65 7.51
CA TYR A 79 10.30 -19.75 8.81
C TYR A 79 8.78 -19.94 8.71
N LEU A 80 8.12 -19.29 7.72
CA LEU A 80 6.66 -19.31 7.57
C LEU A 80 6.19 -20.22 6.42
N GLY A 81 7.09 -20.65 5.52
CA GLY A 81 6.82 -21.63 4.48
C GLY A 81 6.32 -21.04 3.15
N GLY A 82 6.49 -19.76 2.93
CA GLY A 82 6.16 -19.08 1.67
C GLY A 82 5.57 -17.70 1.87
N ILE A 83 4.97 -17.13 0.81
CA ILE A 83 4.36 -15.79 0.84
C ILE A 83 3.11 -15.80 -0.02
N ASP A 84 1.97 -15.41 0.55
CA ASP A 84 0.67 -15.32 -0.12
C ASP A 84 0.22 -13.87 -0.33
N ILE A 85 0.67 -12.96 0.53
CA ILE A 85 0.23 -11.57 0.58
C ILE A 85 1.45 -10.67 0.73
N LEU A 86 1.51 -9.60 -0.06
CA LEU A 86 2.47 -8.51 0.10
C LEU A 86 1.74 -7.19 0.30
N ILE A 87 1.96 -6.55 1.45
CA ILE A 87 1.48 -5.19 1.73
C ILE A 87 2.68 -4.25 1.67
N ASN A 88 2.83 -3.56 0.56
CA ASN A 88 3.80 -2.51 0.36
C ASN A 88 3.28 -1.22 1.00
N ASN A 89 3.60 -1.01 2.28
CA ASN A 89 3.11 0.13 3.05
C ASN A 89 4.21 1.10 3.45
N ALA A 90 5.47 0.67 3.52
CA ALA A 90 6.57 1.55 3.90
C ALA A 90 6.59 2.81 3.03
N GLY A 91 6.65 3.97 3.67
CA GLY A 91 6.66 5.24 2.97
C GLY A 91 7.18 6.35 3.87
N VAL A 92 7.76 7.34 3.23
CA VAL A 92 8.24 8.58 3.86
C VAL A 92 7.72 9.78 3.10
N TRP A 93 7.60 10.88 3.80
CA TRP A 93 7.32 12.18 3.21
C TRP A 93 8.48 13.13 3.55
N GLY A 94 8.77 14.03 2.63
CA GLY A 94 9.69 15.13 2.81
C GLY A 94 9.31 16.26 1.87
N ALA A 95 9.48 17.50 2.30
CA ALA A 95 9.20 18.66 1.47
C ALA A 95 10.25 18.75 0.36
N SER A 96 9.79 18.69 -0.89
CA SER A 96 10.60 18.83 -2.10
C SER A 96 9.88 19.71 -3.11
N THR A 97 10.60 20.68 -3.68
CA THR A 97 10.04 21.70 -4.56
C THR A 97 10.89 21.87 -5.81
N ALA A 98 10.29 22.38 -6.88
CA ALA A 98 10.96 22.57 -8.16
C ALA A 98 12.12 23.62 -8.13
N ASP A 99 12.22 24.43 -7.06
CA ASP A 99 13.25 25.45 -6.86
C ASP A 99 14.32 25.07 -5.81
N ASP A 100 14.25 23.83 -5.27
CA ASP A 100 15.32 23.31 -4.41
C ASP A 100 16.66 23.22 -5.16
N ASP A 101 17.77 23.42 -4.45
CA ASP A 101 19.08 23.21 -5.02
C ASP A 101 19.32 21.74 -5.37
N LEU A 102 20.28 21.48 -6.26
CA LEU A 102 20.52 20.14 -6.78
C LEU A 102 20.98 19.14 -5.70
N ASP A 103 21.77 19.56 -4.72
CA ASP A 103 22.28 18.66 -3.68
C ASP A 103 21.15 18.20 -2.77
N LYS A 104 20.26 19.13 -2.37
CA LYS A 104 19.03 18.79 -1.64
C LYS A 104 18.14 17.88 -2.47
N SER A 105 17.92 18.22 -3.75
CA SER A 105 17.06 17.43 -4.65
C SER A 105 17.55 15.98 -4.81
N ILE A 106 18.87 15.77 -4.89
CA ILE A 106 19.46 14.41 -4.96
C ILE A 106 19.20 13.65 -3.63
N ALA A 107 19.44 14.29 -2.50
CA ALA A 107 19.24 13.66 -1.20
C ALA A 107 17.75 13.29 -0.96
N ASP A 108 16.84 14.18 -1.32
CA ASP A 108 15.40 13.95 -1.22
C ASP A 108 14.93 12.84 -2.18
N TYR A 109 15.48 12.80 -3.41
CA TYR A 109 15.20 11.74 -4.37
C TYR A 109 15.62 10.37 -3.82
N GLU A 110 16.84 10.24 -3.29
CA GLU A 110 17.33 8.98 -2.71
C GLU A 110 16.46 8.53 -1.51
N SER A 111 16.01 9.46 -0.69
CA SER A 111 15.15 9.18 0.45
C SER A 111 13.72 8.86 0.03
N ILE A 112 13.05 9.78 -0.66
CA ILE A 112 11.61 9.71 -0.93
C ILE A 112 11.30 8.67 -2.01
N VAL A 113 11.96 8.76 -3.17
CA VAL A 113 11.75 7.80 -4.26
C VAL A 113 12.37 6.45 -3.93
N GLY A 114 13.50 6.46 -3.19
CA GLY A 114 14.14 5.26 -2.65
C GLY A 114 13.18 4.41 -1.81
N THR A 115 12.47 5.02 -0.90
CA THR A 115 11.51 4.31 -0.04
C THR A 115 10.19 4.04 -0.76
N ASN A 116 9.53 5.09 -1.29
CA ASN A 116 8.14 5.03 -1.74
C ASN A 116 7.94 4.31 -3.08
N LEU A 117 8.96 4.22 -3.93
CA LEU A 117 8.86 3.55 -5.23
C LEU A 117 9.84 2.39 -5.36
N LYS A 118 11.14 2.63 -5.13
CA LYS A 118 12.16 1.58 -5.26
C LYS A 118 11.93 0.47 -4.23
N GLY A 119 11.62 0.81 -2.97
CA GLY A 119 11.35 -0.17 -1.92
C GLY A 119 10.18 -1.10 -2.29
N GLU A 120 9.06 -0.54 -2.72
CA GLU A 120 7.89 -1.33 -3.18
C GLU A 120 8.23 -2.18 -4.41
N TYR A 121 8.99 -1.64 -5.35
CA TYR A 121 9.48 -2.40 -6.52
C TYR A 121 10.37 -3.57 -6.10
N LEU A 122 11.30 -3.37 -5.17
CA LEU A 122 12.23 -4.41 -4.71
C LEU A 122 11.48 -5.55 -4.02
N PHE A 123 10.55 -5.24 -3.09
CA PHE A 123 9.73 -6.27 -2.45
C PHE A 123 8.87 -7.01 -3.46
N GLY A 124 8.21 -6.32 -4.39
CA GLY A 124 7.47 -6.97 -5.47
C GLY A 124 8.35 -7.91 -6.29
N ARG A 125 9.55 -7.45 -6.69
CA ARG A 125 10.50 -8.29 -7.47
C ARG A 125 11.05 -9.48 -6.72
N ALA A 126 11.15 -9.40 -5.39
CA ALA A 126 11.58 -10.52 -4.56
C ALA A 126 10.43 -11.51 -4.29
N VAL A 127 9.20 -11.04 -4.08
CA VAL A 127 8.04 -11.86 -3.72
C VAL A 127 7.36 -12.52 -4.92
N ILE A 128 7.22 -11.83 -6.04
CA ILE A 128 6.51 -12.35 -7.24
C ILE A 128 7.05 -13.71 -7.71
N PRO A 129 8.37 -13.96 -7.83
CA PRO A 129 8.88 -15.26 -8.23
C PRO A 129 8.47 -16.39 -7.27
N ILE A 130 8.35 -16.10 -5.97
CA ILE A 130 7.93 -17.05 -4.95
C ILE A 130 6.45 -17.38 -5.13
N MET A 131 5.58 -16.36 -5.27
CA MET A 131 4.16 -16.57 -5.51
C MET A 131 3.90 -17.37 -6.79
N LEU A 132 4.65 -17.08 -7.88
CA LEU A 132 4.56 -17.84 -9.13
C LEU A 132 4.98 -19.30 -8.96
N ALA A 133 6.06 -19.57 -8.23
CA ALA A 133 6.53 -20.93 -7.97
C ALA A 133 5.58 -21.72 -7.06
N GLN A 134 4.89 -21.07 -6.13
CA GLN A 134 3.87 -21.69 -5.28
C GLN A 134 2.61 -22.08 -6.04
N ALA A 135 2.29 -21.42 -7.14
CA ALA A 135 1.15 -21.68 -8.03
C ALA A 135 -0.21 -21.74 -7.30
N ARG A 136 -0.39 -20.99 -6.23
CA ARG A 136 -1.62 -20.93 -5.42
C ARG A 136 -2.28 -19.55 -5.37
N GLY A 137 -1.85 -18.67 -6.29
CA GLY A 137 -2.31 -17.28 -6.34
C GLY A 137 -1.66 -16.42 -5.27
N GLY A 138 -2.23 -15.25 -5.04
CA GLY A 138 -1.78 -14.32 -4.01
C GLY A 138 -2.29 -12.91 -4.21
N ASP A 139 -1.92 -12.02 -3.30
CA ASP A 139 -2.34 -10.63 -3.29
C ASP A 139 -1.17 -9.68 -3.07
N ILE A 140 -1.09 -8.63 -3.88
CA ILE A 140 -0.15 -7.51 -3.68
C ILE A 140 -1.00 -6.25 -3.53
N VAL A 141 -0.83 -5.54 -2.42
CA VAL A 141 -1.50 -4.27 -2.14
C VAL A 141 -0.45 -3.20 -1.93
N ASN A 142 -0.44 -2.21 -2.81
CA ASN A 142 0.44 -1.05 -2.70
C ASN A 142 -0.30 0.09 -1.99
N ILE A 143 0.33 0.70 -0.99
CA ILE A 143 -0.25 1.82 -0.27
C ILE A 143 0.16 3.12 -0.95
N ALA A 144 -0.79 3.70 -1.65
CA ALA A 144 -0.66 4.90 -2.44
C ALA A 144 -1.33 6.11 -1.74
N THR A 145 -1.69 7.12 -2.48
CA THR A 145 -2.30 8.36 -1.99
C THR A 145 -3.46 8.79 -2.89
N ASP A 146 -4.43 9.49 -2.35
CA ASP A 146 -5.51 10.13 -3.11
C ASP A 146 -5.00 11.21 -4.08
N HIS A 147 -3.76 11.70 -3.90
CA HIS A 147 -3.12 12.57 -4.89
C HIS A 147 -3.00 11.93 -6.28
N MET A 148 -3.02 10.60 -6.37
CA MET A 148 -3.03 9.87 -7.65
C MET A 148 -4.40 9.91 -8.34
N VAL A 149 -5.44 10.28 -7.62
CA VAL A 149 -6.81 10.29 -8.10
C VAL A 149 -7.17 11.69 -8.57
N THR A 150 -6.51 12.15 -9.60
CA THR A 150 -6.86 13.40 -10.25
C THR A 150 -7.76 13.12 -11.45
N CYS A 151 -8.67 14.03 -11.75
CA CYS A 151 -9.41 13.97 -13.01
C CYS A 151 -8.55 14.38 -14.21
N GLY A 152 -7.27 14.71 -13.99
CA GLY A 152 -6.33 15.16 -15.03
C GLY A 152 -6.64 16.55 -15.61
N THR A 153 -7.62 17.27 -15.04
CA THR A 153 -7.99 18.60 -15.51
C THR A 153 -7.46 19.61 -14.50
N PRO A 154 -6.46 20.44 -14.86
CA PRO A 154 -6.07 21.58 -14.05
C PRO A 154 -7.29 22.51 -13.85
N ASP A 155 -7.33 23.22 -12.74
CA ASP A 155 -8.30 24.30 -12.48
C ASP A 155 -9.77 23.92 -12.37
N HIS A 156 -10.10 22.66 -12.12
CA HIS A 156 -11.41 22.22 -11.64
C HIS A 156 -12.62 22.43 -12.53
N VAL A 157 -12.44 22.74 -13.78
CA VAL A 157 -13.52 22.82 -14.74
C VAL A 157 -13.73 21.48 -15.42
N CYS A 158 -14.54 20.61 -14.82
CA CYS A 158 -14.98 19.42 -15.52
C CYS A 158 -16.04 19.83 -16.55
N PRO A 159 -15.85 19.53 -17.82
CA PRO A 159 -16.84 19.87 -18.85
C PRO A 159 -18.14 19.09 -18.71
N ASP A 160 -18.13 18.02 -17.94
CA ASP A 160 -19.30 17.17 -17.69
C ASP A 160 -19.36 16.75 -16.22
N LEU A 161 -20.10 17.55 -15.42
CA LEU A 161 -20.30 17.28 -14.01
C LEU A 161 -21.23 16.08 -13.76
N GLU A 162 -22.13 15.74 -14.68
CA GLU A 162 -23.06 14.63 -14.52
C GLU A 162 -22.36 13.28 -14.65
N SER A 163 -21.36 13.18 -15.53
CA SER A 163 -20.57 11.97 -15.70
C SER A 163 -19.32 11.93 -14.82
N CYS A 164 -19.03 13.00 -14.08
CA CYS A 164 -17.87 13.07 -13.22
C CYS A 164 -18.02 12.13 -12.00
N PRO A 165 -17.14 11.13 -11.82
CA PRO A 165 -17.21 10.24 -10.66
C PRO A 165 -17.08 10.97 -9.31
N TRP A 166 -16.59 12.20 -9.32
CA TRP A 166 -16.46 13.05 -8.13
C TRP A 166 -17.70 13.92 -7.86
N GLY A 167 -18.60 14.09 -8.85
CA GLY A 167 -19.79 14.93 -8.73
C GLY A 167 -19.46 16.35 -8.24
N GLU A 168 -20.20 16.83 -7.25
CA GLU A 168 -19.99 18.15 -6.61
C GLU A 168 -18.94 18.11 -5.47
N SER A 169 -18.39 16.94 -5.17
CA SER A 169 -17.39 16.82 -4.09
C SER A 169 -16.11 17.55 -4.44
N PRO A 170 -15.40 18.12 -3.45
CA PRO A 170 -14.06 18.66 -3.66
C PRO A 170 -13.17 17.59 -4.33
N ARG A 171 -12.53 17.99 -5.41
CA ARG A 171 -11.69 17.05 -6.17
C ARG A 171 -10.31 17.04 -5.59
N PRO A 172 -9.67 15.86 -5.52
CA PRO A 172 -8.26 15.82 -5.26
C PRO A 172 -7.54 16.57 -6.38
N THR A 173 -6.77 17.57 -6.01
CA THR A 173 -6.03 18.43 -6.95
C THR A 173 -4.60 17.96 -7.16
N GLY A 174 -4.24 16.80 -6.61
CA GLY A 174 -2.87 16.37 -6.45
C GLY A 174 -2.32 16.82 -5.10
N GLY A 175 -1.02 16.66 -4.90
CA GLY A 175 -0.31 17.15 -3.72
C GLY A 175 -0.14 18.66 -3.71
N GLY A 176 0.35 19.16 -2.59
CA GLY A 176 0.73 20.57 -2.46
C GLY A 176 2.04 20.90 -3.18
N ASP A 177 2.38 22.19 -3.23
CA ASP A 177 3.53 22.73 -3.95
C ASP A 177 4.90 22.12 -3.52
N ALA A 178 4.97 21.50 -2.35
CA ALA A 178 6.19 20.90 -1.79
C ALA A 178 6.16 19.37 -1.79
N MET A 179 5.55 18.73 -2.81
CA MET A 179 5.35 17.27 -2.86
C MET A 179 5.75 16.63 -4.19
N ASP A 180 6.59 17.28 -5.00
CA ASP A 180 6.91 16.81 -6.35
C ASP A 180 7.50 15.40 -6.38
N LEU A 181 8.47 15.07 -5.52
CA LEU A 181 9.07 13.74 -5.43
C LEU A 181 8.13 12.71 -4.77
N TYR A 182 7.37 13.12 -3.76
CA TYR A 182 6.38 12.24 -3.14
C TYR A 182 5.32 11.82 -4.16
N ASP A 183 4.73 12.79 -4.86
CA ASP A 183 3.72 12.53 -5.88
C ASP A 183 4.29 11.75 -7.05
N ALA A 184 5.49 12.10 -7.55
CA ALA A 184 6.14 11.34 -8.61
C ALA A 184 6.36 9.88 -8.23
N ALA A 185 6.81 9.60 -6.99
CA ALA A 185 6.99 8.25 -6.49
C ALA A 185 5.66 7.49 -6.40
N LYS A 186 4.64 8.11 -5.81
CA LYS A 186 3.31 7.47 -5.65
C LYS A 186 2.59 7.28 -6.99
N TRP A 187 2.69 8.23 -7.94
CA TRP A 187 2.21 8.05 -9.31
C TRP A 187 2.93 6.91 -10.03
N GLY A 188 4.22 6.70 -9.76
CA GLY A 188 4.99 5.56 -10.29
C GLY A 188 4.38 4.21 -9.93
N LEU A 189 3.70 4.10 -8.79
CA LEU A 189 3.01 2.87 -8.36
C LEU A 189 1.87 2.47 -9.30
N ASN A 190 1.23 3.40 -10.00
CA ASN A 190 0.25 3.06 -11.04
C ASN A 190 0.87 2.22 -12.16
N GLY A 191 2.10 2.56 -12.56
CA GLY A 191 2.83 1.79 -13.56
C GLY A 191 3.06 0.35 -13.10
N LEU A 192 3.51 0.17 -11.86
CA LEU A 192 3.70 -1.16 -11.26
C LEU A 192 2.38 -1.90 -11.12
N LEU A 193 1.34 -1.23 -10.61
CA LEU A 193 0.00 -1.79 -10.44
C LEU A 193 -0.51 -2.43 -11.74
N TYR A 194 -0.59 -1.66 -12.82
CA TYR A 194 -1.17 -2.16 -14.07
C TYR A 194 -0.28 -3.18 -14.77
N ALA A 195 1.05 -2.99 -14.74
CA ALA A 195 1.98 -3.93 -15.35
C ALA A 195 1.93 -5.30 -14.64
N TRP A 196 1.99 -5.29 -13.32
CA TRP A 196 1.96 -6.53 -12.54
C TRP A 196 0.57 -7.18 -12.55
N ALA A 197 -0.51 -6.41 -12.36
CA ALA A 197 -1.86 -6.95 -12.42
C ALA A 197 -2.14 -7.67 -13.75
N LYS A 198 -1.69 -7.10 -14.86
CA LYS A 198 -1.84 -7.69 -16.19
C LYS A 198 -1.02 -8.98 -16.34
N SER A 199 0.24 -8.97 -15.95
CA SER A 199 1.14 -10.11 -16.13
C SER A 199 0.86 -11.25 -15.15
N LEU A 200 0.33 -10.96 -13.97
CA LEU A 200 0.13 -11.92 -12.89
C LEU A 200 -1.30 -12.49 -12.81
N ALA A 201 -2.29 -11.85 -13.45
CA ALA A 201 -3.67 -12.33 -13.49
C ALA A 201 -3.81 -13.80 -13.95
N PRO A 202 -3.10 -14.29 -14.98
CA PRO A 202 -3.17 -15.70 -15.37
C PRO A 202 -2.71 -16.71 -14.30
N HIS A 203 -1.99 -16.21 -13.28
CA HIS A 203 -1.49 -16.99 -12.16
C HIS A 203 -2.35 -16.86 -10.89
N GLY A 204 -3.50 -16.18 -10.99
CA GLY A 204 -4.38 -15.92 -9.84
C GLY A 204 -3.78 -14.96 -8.80
N ILE A 205 -2.79 -14.15 -9.18
CA ILE A 205 -2.19 -13.14 -8.32
C ILE A 205 -2.83 -11.79 -8.66
N ARG A 206 -3.45 -11.16 -7.67
CA ARG A 206 -4.10 -9.86 -7.79
C ARG A 206 -3.15 -8.75 -7.32
N VAL A 207 -3.22 -7.61 -7.98
CA VAL A 207 -2.48 -6.41 -7.59
C VAL A 207 -3.44 -5.23 -7.53
N ASN A 208 -3.58 -4.62 -6.36
CA ASN A 208 -4.43 -3.46 -6.13
C ASN A 208 -3.65 -2.36 -5.40
N ALA A 209 -4.16 -1.15 -5.39
CA ALA A 209 -3.60 -0.06 -4.60
C ALA A 209 -4.69 0.59 -3.74
N PHE A 210 -4.34 0.92 -2.49
CA PHE A 210 -5.12 1.79 -1.63
C PHE A 210 -4.63 3.23 -1.82
N CYS A 211 -5.50 4.07 -2.37
CA CYS A 211 -5.25 5.49 -2.60
C CYS A 211 -5.97 6.28 -1.51
N MET A 212 -5.27 6.55 -0.41
CA MET A 212 -5.91 7.12 0.76
C MET A 212 -5.50 8.57 0.98
N GLY A 213 -6.47 9.36 1.42
CA GLY A 213 -6.27 10.70 1.93
C GLY A 213 -5.76 10.68 3.37
N ALA A 214 -5.90 11.80 4.07
CA ALA A 214 -5.37 11.96 5.40
C ALA A 214 -5.89 10.89 6.36
N THR A 215 -4.99 10.02 6.79
CA THR A 215 -5.23 8.94 7.75
C THR A 215 -4.33 9.15 8.95
N ASP A 216 -4.87 9.02 10.17
CA ASP A 216 -4.10 9.17 11.40
C ASP A 216 -2.92 8.20 11.40
N SER A 217 -1.74 8.78 11.27
CA SER A 217 -0.48 8.05 11.13
C SER A 217 0.67 8.86 11.68
N TRP A 218 1.77 8.18 11.99
CA TRP A 218 3.01 8.87 12.41
C TRP A 218 3.44 9.92 11.38
N MET A 219 3.36 9.59 10.10
CA MET A 219 3.70 10.50 8.99
C MET A 219 2.84 11.75 9.02
N LEU A 220 1.51 11.61 9.08
CA LEU A 220 0.60 12.76 9.05
C LEU A 220 0.75 13.63 10.29
N ARG A 221 0.90 13.01 11.45
CA ARG A 221 1.17 13.74 12.72
C ARG A 221 2.48 14.52 12.69
N SER A 222 3.48 14.09 11.90
CA SER A 222 4.77 14.78 11.79
C SER A 222 4.66 16.20 11.21
N PHE A 223 3.64 16.50 10.40
CA PHE A 223 3.37 17.84 9.87
C PHE A 223 3.04 18.86 10.97
N HIS A 224 2.62 18.37 12.12
CA HIS A 224 2.30 19.17 13.32
C HIS A 224 3.29 18.92 14.46
N GLY A 225 4.51 18.47 14.18
CA GLY A 225 5.49 18.09 15.20
C GLY A 225 4.98 17.02 16.16
N HIS A 226 4.15 16.09 15.66
CA HIS A 226 3.46 15.02 16.41
C HIS A 226 2.45 15.49 17.46
N ASN A 227 2.04 16.76 17.40
CA ASN A 227 1.02 17.32 18.28
C ASN A 227 -0.07 18.07 17.47
N PRO A 228 -0.80 17.38 16.58
CA PRO A 228 -1.85 18.01 15.79
C PRO A 228 -3.01 18.51 16.66
N PRO A 229 -3.74 19.56 16.24
CA PRO A 229 -5.00 19.95 16.85
C PRO A 229 -6.00 18.78 16.85
N GLN A 230 -6.73 18.60 17.95
CA GLN A 230 -7.70 17.49 18.06
C GLN A 230 -8.78 17.56 16.97
N GLU A 231 -9.23 18.75 16.58
CA GLU A 231 -10.19 18.95 15.49
C GLU A 231 -9.72 18.38 14.15
N GLU A 232 -8.41 18.49 13.86
CA GLU A 232 -7.83 17.88 12.66
C GLU A 232 -7.81 16.35 12.78
N VAL A 233 -7.34 15.82 13.92
CA VAL A 233 -7.33 14.37 14.16
C VAL A 233 -8.72 13.77 14.02
N ASP A 234 -9.74 14.45 14.53
CA ASP A 234 -11.15 14.00 14.44
C ASP A 234 -11.67 14.00 12.99
N SER A 235 -11.04 14.75 12.08
CA SER A 235 -11.36 14.78 10.65
C SER A 235 -10.65 13.69 9.84
N TRP A 236 -9.58 13.10 10.36
CA TRP A 236 -8.78 12.10 9.65
C TRP A 236 -9.47 10.73 9.66
N MET A 237 -9.15 9.93 8.66
CA MET A 237 -9.53 8.52 8.66
C MET A 237 -8.73 7.75 9.72
N ARG A 238 -9.29 6.67 10.23
CA ARG A 238 -8.61 5.82 11.21
C ARG A 238 -7.85 4.71 10.49
N ALA A 239 -6.68 4.37 11.02
CA ALA A 239 -5.87 3.28 10.48
C ALA A 239 -6.60 1.92 10.57
N GLU A 240 -7.37 1.69 11.64
CA GLU A 240 -8.15 0.47 11.86
C GLU A 240 -9.27 0.29 10.83
N ASP A 241 -9.91 1.39 10.39
CA ASP A 241 -10.93 1.34 9.34
C ASP A 241 -10.32 0.93 7.99
N ASN A 242 -9.13 1.45 7.67
CA ASN A 242 -8.38 1.04 6.49
C ASN A 242 -7.95 -0.44 6.59
N ALA A 243 -7.52 -0.88 7.77
CA ALA A 243 -7.14 -2.27 7.99
C ALA A 243 -8.32 -3.25 7.84
N ARG A 244 -9.51 -2.87 8.33
CA ARG A 244 -10.74 -3.64 8.11
C ARG A 244 -11.03 -3.81 6.60
N VAL A 245 -10.91 -2.75 5.83
CA VAL A 245 -11.15 -2.80 4.38
C VAL A 245 -10.07 -3.62 3.66
N LEU A 246 -8.84 -3.65 4.17
CA LEU A 246 -7.82 -4.58 3.66
C LEU A 246 -8.26 -6.03 3.80
N ILE A 247 -8.78 -6.43 4.95
CA ILE A 247 -9.30 -7.78 5.15
C ILE A 247 -10.46 -8.09 4.20
N GLU A 248 -11.41 -7.16 4.04
CA GLU A 248 -12.52 -7.30 3.08
C GLU A 248 -12.01 -7.50 1.64
N LEU A 249 -11.01 -6.73 1.20
CA LEU A 249 -10.38 -6.86 -0.11
C LEU A 249 -9.73 -8.24 -0.31
N LEU A 250 -8.99 -8.71 0.68
CA LEU A 250 -8.31 -10.00 0.62
C LEU A 250 -9.31 -11.16 0.62
N GLU A 251 -10.41 -11.04 1.36
CA GLU A 251 -11.48 -12.05 1.42
C GLU A 251 -12.33 -12.15 0.14
N GLU A 252 -12.21 -11.21 -0.82
CA GLU A 252 -12.77 -11.40 -2.15
C GLU A 252 -12.17 -12.63 -2.87
N GLY A 253 -10.99 -13.08 -2.46
CA GLY A 253 -10.32 -14.26 -3.00
C GLY A 253 -9.87 -14.13 -4.45
N PRO A 254 -9.50 -15.23 -5.12
CA PRO A 254 -8.85 -15.19 -6.44
C PRO A 254 -9.70 -14.59 -7.56
N SER A 255 -11.03 -14.58 -7.42
CA SER A 255 -11.96 -13.96 -8.38
C SER A 255 -12.31 -12.52 -8.06
N GLY A 256 -11.73 -11.97 -7.00
CA GLY A 256 -11.95 -10.60 -6.57
C GLY A 256 -11.33 -9.56 -7.50
N ARG A 257 -11.47 -8.30 -7.12
CA ARG A 257 -10.95 -7.17 -7.92
C ARG A 257 -9.44 -7.25 -8.13
N ASN A 258 -9.00 -6.76 -9.29
CA ASN A 258 -7.60 -6.71 -9.70
C ASN A 258 -7.36 -5.43 -10.52
N ALA A 259 -6.19 -4.83 -10.43
CA ALA A 259 -5.83 -3.58 -11.10
C ALA A 259 -6.71 -2.38 -10.67
N GLN A 260 -7.14 -2.33 -9.42
CA GLN A 260 -7.94 -1.24 -8.90
C GLN A 260 -7.10 -0.26 -8.08
N ASN A 261 -7.30 1.04 -8.34
CA ASN A 261 -7.01 2.10 -7.39
C ASN A 261 -8.25 2.28 -6.52
N ILE A 262 -8.18 1.85 -5.28
CA ILE A 262 -9.28 1.89 -4.31
C ILE A 262 -9.12 3.16 -3.49
N ASN A 263 -10.06 4.08 -3.63
CA ASN A 263 -9.93 5.42 -3.08
C ASN A 263 -10.64 5.56 -1.75
N PHE A 264 -9.95 6.18 -0.80
CA PHE A 264 -10.50 6.56 0.48
C PHE A 264 -10.27 8.06 0.67
N CYS A 265 -11.36 8.82 0.79
CA CYS A 265 -11.33 10.27 0.92
C CYS A 265 -11.91 10.70 2.27
N ILE A 266 -11.36 11.78 2.83
CA ILE A 266 -11.92 12.42 4.03
C ILE A 266 -13.40 12.75 3.80
N GLY A 267 -14.22 12.55 4.84
CA GLY A 267 -15.66 12.85 4.80
C GLY A 267 -16.52 11.79 4.10
N ARG A 268 -15.91 10.68 3.65
CA ARG A 268 -16.63 9.51 3.12
C ARG A 268 -16.37 8.28 4.00
N PRO A 269 -17.31 7.31 4.04
CA PRO A 269 -17.07 6.06 4.72
C PRO A 269 -15.85 5.33 4.12
N VAL A 270 -14.96 4.82 4.96
CA VAL A 270 -13.88 3.91 4.55
C VAL A 270 -14.50 2.53 4.29
N ALA A 271 -14.76 2.24 3.03
CA ALA A 271 -15.42 0.99 2.61
C ALA A 271 -15.00 0.61 1.18
N LEU A 272 -15.12 -0.67 0.84
CA LEU A 272 -14.96 -1.11 -0.55
C LEU A 272 -16.21 -0.73 -1.34
N GLU A 273 -16.05 0.20 -2.26
CA GLU A 273 -17.07 0.47 -3.28
C GLU A 273 -17.12 -0.69 -4.30
N ALA A 274 -18.19 -0.73 -5.10
CA ALA A 274 -18.27 -1.68 -6.19
C ALA A 274 -17.05 -1.56 -7.13
N PRO A 275 -16.50 -2.67 -7.64
CA PRO A 275 -15.36 -2.62 -8.55
C PRO A 275 -15.67 -1.77 -9.77
N ASN A 276 -14.72 -0.93 -10.19
CA ASN A 276 -14.83 -0.18 -11.42
C ASN A 276 -14.53 -1.12 -12.61
N ASP A 277 -15.58 -1.56 -13.30
CA ASP A 277 -15.48 -2.54 -14.38
C ASP A 277 -14.60 -2.09 -15.56
N HIS A 278 -14.44 -0.78 -15.78
CA HIS A 278 -13.57 -0.25 -16.83
C HIS A 278 -12.07 -0.45 -16.56
N ARG A 279 -11.70 -0.67 -15.31
CA ARG A 279 -10.31 -0.86 -14.88
C ARG A 279 -10.04 -2.28 -14.35
N TYR A 280 -11.00 -3.18 -14.46
CA TYR A 280 -10.89 -4.52 -13.94
C TYR A 280 -10.15 -5.44 -14.94
N VAL A 281 -9.01 -6.00 -14.52
CA VAL A 281 -8.26 -6.98 -15.32
C VAL A 281 -8.59 -8.38 -14.81
N ARG A 282 -9.41 -9.13 -15.57
CA ARG A 282 -9.69 -10.54 -15.29
C ARG A 282 -8.71 -11.43 -16.03
N ALA A 283 -8.38 -12.59 -15.47
CA ALA A 283 -7.51 -13.57 -16.13
C ALA A 283 -8.01 -13.94 -17.54
N GLU A 284 -9.31 -14.05 -17.72
CA GLU A 284 -9.96 -14.37 -18.99
C GLU A 284 -9.79 -13.29 -20.08
N GLN A 285 -9.48 -12.06 -19.69
CA GLN A 285 -9.29 -10.92 -20.59
C GLN A 285 -7.85 -10.75 -21.05
N VAL A 286 -6.92 -11.46 -20.42
CA VAL A 286 -5.51 -11.42 -20.79
C VAL A 286 -5.30 -12.31 -22.02
N LYS A 287 -5.48 -11.75 -23.22
CA LYS A 287 -5.01 -12.42 -24.44
C LYS A 287 -3.49 -12.42 -24.41
N VAL A 288 -2.92 -13.62 -24.39
CA VAL A 288 -1.49 -13.79 -24.65
C VAL A 288 -1.24 -13.28 -26.05
N ILE A 289 -0.57 -12.15 -26.17
CA ILE A 289 -0.05 -11.70 -27.46
C ILE A 289 1.17 -12.58 -27.71
N SER A 290 0.96 -13.59 -28.53
CA SER A 290 2.00 -14.47 -29.07
C SER A 290 2.85 -13.73 -30.09
#